data_6a671fe0d076994434cf03d462c009ac
#
_entry.id   6a671fe0d076994434cf03d462c009ac
#
_cell.length_a   1.000
_cell.length_b   1.000
_cell.length_c   1.000
_cell.angle_alpha   90.00
_cell.angle_beta   90.00
_cell.angle_gamma   90.00
#
_symmetry.space_group_name_H-M   'P 1'
#
loop_
_entity.id
_entity.type
_entity.pdbx_description
1 polymer ?
#
loop_
_entity_poly.entity_id
_entity_poly.type
_entity_poly.pdbx_seq_one_letter_code
_entity_poly.pdbx_strand_id
1 'polypeptide(L)'
;MKFRFDKPTCQNIRKSLRKEWIETNGLGDYASSSLICCNTRKYHGLLVADLESSAGRHVLLSSLEESLLVGGRELCFSCRKHPGVFYPRGNEHLEEMDAGEWPVFRYRFGEVTLTRELMLIPGHRLLLVRYEVRGTAPDTPPVVLRVKPLLAFRNAHDLTRANPALRPETLSAPSGICLRPYEALPPLF
;
A
#
# COMPACT_ATOMS: atom_id res chain seq x y z
N MET A 1 4.30 6.82 22.12
CA MET A 1 3.50 8.03 21.80
C MET A 1 2.57 7.64 20.66
N LYS A 2 1.23 7.79 20.81
CA LYS A 2 0.30 7.44 19.75
C LYS A 2 -0.01 8.69 18.93
N PHE A 3 0.25 8.65 17.62
CA PHE A 3 -0.12 9.72 16.69
C PHE A 3 -1.39 9.29 15.95
N ARG A 4 -2.48 9.98 16.23
CA ARG A 4 -3.76 9.79 15.56
C ARG A 4 -4.09 11.04 14.75
N PHE A 5 -4.47 10.83 13.50
CA PHE A 5 -4.85 11.88 12.57
C PHE A 5 -6.34 11.76 12.27
N ASP A 6 -7.03 12.88 12.44
CA ASP A 6 -8.47 13.01 12.29
C ASP A 6 -8.91 13.14 10.83
N LYS A 7 -10.21 12.99 10.62
CA LYS A 7 -10.87 13.14 9.31
C LYS A 7 -10.48 14.43 8.57
N PRO A 8 -10.54 15.64 9.18
CA PRO A 8 -10.14 16.88 8.52
C PRO A 8 -8.69 16.87 8.02
N THR A 9 -7.79 16.20 8.72
CA THR A 9 -6.40 16.04 8.30
C THR A 9 -6.26 15.02 7.19
N CYS A 10 -6.90 13.85 7.33
CA CYS A 10 -6.83 12.75 6.37
C CYS A 10 -7.43 13.13 5.01
N GLN A 11 -8.58 13.81 5.00
CA GLN A 11 -9.28 14.19 3.79
C GLN A 11 -8.67 15.42 3.08
N ASN A 12 -7.84 16.19 3.76
CA ASN A 12 -7.15 17.31 3.16
C ASN A 12 -5.83 16.86 2.49
N ILE A 13 -5.84 16.71 1.18
CA ILE A 13 -4.69 16.26 0.39
C ILE A 13 -3.41 17.06 0.71
N ARG A 14 -3.49 18.41 0.81
CA ARG A 14 -2.30 19.24 1.06
C ARG A 14 -1.71 19.00 2.44
N LYS A 15 -2.56 18.77 3.46
CA LYS A 15 -2.11 18.47 4.83
C LYS A 15 -1.57 17.04 4.93
N SER A 16 -2.28 16.07 4.36
CA SER A 16 -1.94 14.64 4.47
C SER A 16 -0.67 14.28 3.70
N LEU A 17 -0.39 14.91 2.56
CA LEU A 17 0.85 14.68 1.80
C LEU A 17 2.11 15.25 2.47
N ARG A 18 1.97 16.11 3.48
CA ARG A 18 3.10 16.65 4.27
C ARG A 18 3.44 15.80 5.49
N LYS A 19 2.67 14.75 5.74
CA LYS A 19 2.84 13.82 6.85
C LYS A 19 3.17 12.46 6.30
N GLU A 20 4.14 11.80 6.90
CA GLU A 20 4.64 10.51 6.45
C GLU A 20 4.70 9.57 7.65
N TRP A 21 4.55 8.29 7.36
CA TRP A 21 4.76 7.21 8.31
C TRP A 21 5.85 6.28 7.80
N ILE A 22 6.49 5.58 8.72
CA ILE A 22 7.52 4.59 8.42
C ILE A 22 7.43 3.44 9.42
N GLU A 23 7.51 2.22 8.89
CA GLU A 23 7.66 0.97 9.63
C GLU A 23 8.98 0.32 9.26
N THR A 24 9.60 -0.37 10.20
CA THR A 24 10.87 -1.09 9.98
C THR A 24 10.83 -2.47 10.59
N ASN A 25 11.54 -3.44 10.00
CA ASN A 25 11.60 -4.81 10.51
C ASN A 25 12.89 -5.14 11.30
N GLY A 26 13.78 -4.16 11.47
CA GLY A 26 15.08 -4.37 12.12
C GLY A 26 16.17 -5.00 11.23
N LEU A 27 15.85 -5.37 9.99
CA LEU A 27 16.80 -5.95 9.01
C LEU A 27 17.28 -4.91 7.98
N GLY A 28 16.96 -3.63 8.15
CA GLY A 28 17.25 -2.58 7.17
C GLY A 28 16.13 -2.35 6.14
N ASP A 29 15.11 -3.21 6.10
CA ASP A 29 13.95 -3.01 5.26
C ASP A 29 12.97 -2.03 5.92
N TYR A 30 12.16 -1.35 5.11
CA TYR A 30 11.11 -0.47 5.61
C TYR A 30 9.88 -0.42 4.70
N ALA A 31 8.77 0.00 5.28
CA ALA A 31 7.56 0.45 4.59
C ALA A 31 7.32 1.91 4.93
N SER A 32 7.08 2.75 3.93
CA SER A 32 6.85 4.18 4.14
C SER A 32 5.98 4.78 3.05
N SER A 33 5.10 5.70 3.43
CA SER A 33 4.31 6.51 2.50
C SER A 33 3.84 7.81 3.16
N SER A 34 3.11 8.63 2.40
CA SER A 34 2.36 9.73 2.99
C SER A 34 1.22 9.20 3.88
N LEU A 35 0.64 10.08 4.69
CA LEU A 35 -0.47 9.75 5.59
C LEU A 35 -1.62 8.99 4.91
N ILE A 36 -1.88 9.27 3.63
CA ILE A 36 -2.96 8.67 2.83
C ILE A 36 -2.47 7.61 1.85
N CYS A 37 -1.28 7.06 2.07
CA CYS A 37 -0.64 6.08 1.18
C CYS A 37 -0.51 6.53 -0.28
N CYS A 38 -0.45 7.83 -0.52
CA CYS A 38 -0.14 8.41 -1.83
C CYS A 38 1.37 8.67 -1.91
N ASN A 39 2.08 7.88 -2.71
CA ASN A 39 3.52 8.02 -2.84
C ASN A 39 3.89 9.30 -3.57
N THR A 40 4.67 10.17 -2.91
CA THR A 40 5.13 11.46 -3.45
C THR A 40 6.65 11.56 -3.50
N ARG A 41 7.35 10.58 -2.94
CA ARG A 41 8.81 10.50 -2.94
C ARG A 41 9.28 9.20 -3.60
N LYS A 42 10.44 9.21 -4.22
CA LYS A 42 11.06 8.00 -4.79
C LYS A 42 11.38 6.94 -3.72
N TYR A 43 11.53 7.34 -2.47
CA TYR A 43 11.77 6.43 -1.34
C TYR A 43 10.51 5.81 -0.74
N HIS A 44 9.32 6.26 -1.12
CA HIS A 44 8.08 5.63 -0.68
C HIS A 44 7.91 4.25 -1.31
N GLY A 45 7.49 3.30 -0.50
CA GLY A 45 7.17 1.93 -0.88
C GLY A 45 6.61 1.16 0.31
N LEU A 46 5.78 0.17 0.03
CA LEU A 46 5.23 -0.72 1.05
C LEU A 46 6.18 -1.87 1.40
N LEU A 47 7.12 -2.19 0.51
CA LEU A 47 8.25 -3.05 0.81
C LEU A 47 9.49 -2.49 0.11
N VAL A 48 10.35 -1.87 0.90
CA VAL A 48 11.66 -1.37 0.47
C VAL A 48 12.69 -2.23 1.19
N ALA A 49 13.33 -3.12 0.43
CA ALA A 49 14.21 -4.14 0.96
C ALA A 49 15.68 -3.79 0.78
N ASP A 50 16.48 -4.07 1.80
CA ASP A 50 17.94 -4.05 1.70
C ASP A 50 18.41 -5.42 1.19
N LEU A 51 18.82 -5.45 -0.07
CA LEU A 51 19.19 -6.69 -0.76
C LEU A 51 20.66 -7.00 -0.55
N GLU A 52 21.16 -7.10 0.64
CA GLU A 52 22.49 -7.55 1.15
C GLU A 52 23.63 -7.78 0.12
N SER A 53 23.46 -7.36 -1.10
CA SER A 53 24.41 -7.45 -2.21
C SER A 53 24.86 -6.06 -2.63
N SER A 54 25.79 -5.97 -3.55
CA SER A 54 26.17 -4.73 -4.24
C SER A 54 24.99 -3.98 -4.88
N ALA A 55 23.80 -4.59 -4.94
CA ALA A 55 22.58 -4.01 -5.46
C ALA A 55 21.98 -2.92 -4.56
N GLY A 56 22.23 -2.96 -3.23
CA GLY A 56 21.70 -2.00 -2.26
C GLY A 56 20.20 -2.07 -2.09
N ARG A 57 19.61 -0.98 -1.60
CA ARG A 57 18.18 -0.92 -1.24
C ARG A 57 17.27 -0.75 -2.45
N HIS A 58 16.24 -1.61 -2.55
CA HIS A 58 15.28 -1.63 -3.64
C HIS A 58 13.84 -1.46 -3.18
N VAL A 59 13.07 -0.65 -3.89
CA VAL A 59 11.60 -0.60 -3.77
C VAL A 59 11.05 -1.78 -4.57
N LEU A 60 10.62 -2.83 -3.90
CA LEU A 60 10.01 -4.02 -4.52
C LEU A 60 8.52 -3.81 -4.75
N LEU A 61 7.76 -3.55 -3.67
CA LEU A 61 6.35 -3.20 -3.70
C LEU A 61 6.18 -1.70 -3.48
N SER A 62 5.78 -0.97 -4.50
CA SER A 62 5.57 0.48 -4.39
C SER A 62 4.32 0.81 -3.60
N SER A 63 3.18 0.25 -3.98
CA SER A 63 1.88 0.48 -3.36
C SER A 63 0.89 -0.62 -3.71
N LEU A 64 -0.28 -0.60 -3.08
CA LEU A 64 -1.44 -1.39 -3.46
C LEU A 64 -2.51 -0.46 -4.03
N GLU A 65 -3.15 -0.84 -5.13
CA GLU A 65 -4.40 -0.23 -5.59
C GLU A 65 -5.55 -1.11 -5.10
N GLU A 66 -6.42 -0.51 -4.29
CA GLU A 66 -7.35 -1.27 -3.48
C GLU A 66 -8.76 -0.72 -3.63
N SER A 67 -9.74 -1.62 -3.75
CA SER A 67 -11.15 -1.28 -3.79
C SER A 67 -12.02 -2.38 -3.19
N LEU A 68 -13.22 -1.99 -2.70
CA LEU A 68 -14.29 -2.90 -2.33
C LEU A 68 -15.39 -2.86 -3.39
N LEU A 69 -15.84 -4.02 -3.83
CA LEU A 69 -17.07 -4.14 -4.61
C LEU A 69 -18.20 -4.54 -3.66
N VAL A 70 -19.20 -3.68 -3.52
CA VAL A 70 -20.34 -3.84 -2.63
C VAL A 70 -21.60 -3.52 -3.40
N GLY A 71 -22.52 -4.47 -3.54
CA GLY A 71 -23.80 -4.26 -4.23
C GLY A 71 -23.64 -3.70 -5.65
N GLY A 72 -22.64 -4.15 -6.41
CA GLY A 72 -22.35 -3.69 -7.77
C GLY A 72 -21.64 -2.32 -7.87
N ARG A 73 -21.31 -1.70 -6.75
CA ARG A 73 -20.57 -0.42 -6.68
C ARG A 73 -19.12 -0.67 -6.29
N GLU A 74 -18.19 -0.02 -6.99
CA GLU A 74 -16.77 -0.05 -6.64
C GLU A 74 -16.42 1.16 -5.78
N LEU A 75 -15.87 0.89 -4.58
CA LEU A 75 -15.48 1.86 -3.56
C LEU A 75 -13.95 1.84 -3.46
N CYS A 76 -13.28 2.77 -4.14
CA CYS A 76 -11.83 2.88 -4.11
C CYS A 76 -11.34 3.56 -2.84
N PHE A 77 -10.35 2.99 -2.16
CA PHE A 77 -9.72 3.60 -0.98
C PHE A 77 -8.22 3.88 -1.15
N SER A 78 -7.68 3.66 -2.33
CA SER A 78 -6.35 4.12 -2.70
C SER A 78 -6.35 5.60 -3.11
N CYS A 79 -5.21 6.25 -2.97
CA CYS A 79 -4.98 7.62 -3.45
C CYS A 79 -3.70 7.66 -4.26
N ARG A 80 -3.75 8.21 -5.47
CA ARG A 80 -2.58 8.29 -6.35
C ARG A 80 -2.48 9.66 -7.01
N LYS A 81 -1.24 10.10 -7.19
CA LYS A 81 -0.93 11.35 -7.89
C LYS A 81 -0.54 11.06 -9.34
N HIS A 82 -1.24 11.68 -10.27
CA HIS A 82 -0.92 11.73 -11.69
C HIS A 82 -0.60 13.17 -12.11
N PRO A 83 -0.05 13.40 -13.30
CA PRO A 83 0.12 14.75 -13.82
C PRO A 83 -1.20 15.53 -13.82
N GLY A 84 -1.27 16.60 -13.03
CA GLY A 84 -2.43 17.48 -12.92
C GLY A 84 -3.62 16.97 -12.09
N VAL A 85 -3.63 15.69 -11.63
CA VAL A 85 -4.80 15.13 -10.93
C VAL A 85 -4.41 14.10 -9.87
N PHE A 86 -5.28 13.95 -8.86
CA PHE A 86 -5.26 12.80 -7.93
C PHE A 86 -6.41 11.87 -8.28
N TYR A 87 -6.10 10.60 -8.58
CA TYR A 87 -7.09 9.58 -8.91
C TYR A 87 -6.52 8.17 -8.68
N PRO A 88 -7.28 7.24 -8.05
CA PRO A 88 -8.50 7.52 -7.29
C PRO A 88 -8.23 8.44 -6.09
N ARG A 89 -9.29 8.91 -5.44
CA ARG A 89 -9.23 9.82 -4.29
C ARG A 89 -9.80 9.17 -3.03
N GLY A 90 -9.34 7.98 -2.72
CA GLY A 90 -9.81 7.20 -1.57
C GLY A 90 -9.61 7.90 -0.22
N ASN A 91 -8.72 8.88 -0.15
CA ASN A 91 -8.55 9.73 1.04
C ASN A 91 -9.81 10.50 1.43
N GLU A 92 -10.75 10.75 0.51
CA GLU A 92 -12.03 11.41 0.80
C GLU A 92 -12.93 10.56 1.72
N HIS A 93 -12.66 9.27 1.82
CA HIS A 93 -13.35 8.32 2.68
C HIS A 93 -12.54 7.95 3.94
N LEU A 94 -11.32 8.45 4.09
CA LEU A 94 -10.47 8.18 5.24
C LEU A 94 -10.92 9.04 6.43
N GLU A 95 -11.47 8.37 7.45
CA GLU A 95 -11.96 9.00 8.67
C GLU A 95 -10.83 9.23 9.69
N GLU A 96 -9.89 8.29 9.76
CA GLU A 96 -8.82 8.29 10.75
C GLU A 96 -7.61 7.50 10.26
N MET A 97 -6.41 7.97 10.60
CA MET A 97 -5.19 7.19 10.53
C MET A 97 -4.50 7.20 11.89
N ASP A 98 -4.20 6.02 12.42
CA ASP A 98 -3.45 5.83 13.67
C ASP A 98 -2.06 5.28 13.34
N ALA A 99 -1.02 6.01 13.73
CA ALA A 99 0.38 5.62 13.61
C ALA A 99 0.90 5.16 14.98
N GLY A 100 0.22 4.21 15.60
CA GLY A 100 0.56 3.64 16.92
C GLY A 100 1.67 2.62 16.83
N GLU A 101 1.34 1.35 17.06
CA GLU A 101 2.27 0.23 16.95
C GLU A 101 2.56 -0.10 15.49
N TRP A 102 1.56 0.01 14.64
CA TRP A 102 1.63 -0.04 13.17
C TRP A 102 0.58 0.88 12.56
N PRO A 103 0.70 1.24 11.26
CA PRO A 103 -0.27 2.09 10.57
C PRO A 103 -1.65 1.41 10.44
N VAL A 104 -2.68 2.06 10.97
CA VAL A 104 -4.09 1.65 10.88
C VAL A 104 -4.89 2.75 10.19
N PHE A 105 -5.60 2.39 9.14
CA PHE A 105 -6.41 3.30 8.33
C PHE A 105 -7.88 2.90 8.42
N ARG A 106 -8.78 3.83 8.79
CA ARG A 106 -10.21 3.60 8.91
C ARG A 106 -10.97 4.41 7.89
N TYR A 107 -11.62 3.71 6.97
CA TYR A 107 -12.42 4.31 5.90
C TYR A 107 -13.91 4.11 6.16
N ARG A 108 -14.73 5.06 5.66
CA ARG A 108 -16.19 4.98 5.70
C ARG A 108 -16.80 5.29 4.34
N PHE A 109 -17.72 4.42 3.93
CA PHE A 109 -18.46 4.50 2.68
C PHE A 109 -19.96 4.32 2.98
N GLY A 110 -20.62 5.38 3.49
CA GLY A 110 -21.95 5.29 4.05
C GLY A 110 -21.96 4.41 5.31
N GLU A 111 -22.73 3.32 5.28
CA GLU A 111 -22.81 2.36 6.39
C GLU A 111 -21.62 1.38 6.41
N VAL A 112 -20.92 1.21 5.28
CA VAL A 112 -19.76 0.30 5.20
C VAL A 112 -18.52 0.97 5.78
N THR A 113 -17.85 0.28 6.69
CA THR A 113 -16.53 0.67 7.21
C THR A 113 -15.49 -0.35 6.83
N LEU A 114 -14.30 0.15 6.49
CA LEU A 114 -13.12 -0.66 6.20
C LEU A 114 -11.99 -0.23 7.13
N THR A 115 -11.41 -1.19 7.84
CA THR A 115 -10.12 -0.99 8.51
C THR A 115 -9.04 -1.73 7.73
N ARG A 116 -7.96 -1.02 7.42
CA ARG A 116 -6.74 -1.59 6.83
C ARG A 116 -5.58 -1.37 7.79
N GLU A 117 -4.81 -2.43 8.06
CA GLU A 117 -3.60 -2.39 8.87
C GLU A 117 -2.41 -2.84 8.06
N LEU A 118 -1.28 -2.20 8.24
CA LEU A 118 -0.02 -2.52 7.57
C LEU A 118 1.02 -2.84 8.64
N MET A 119 1.59 -4.05 8.60
CA MET A 119 2.62 -4.48 9.53
C MET A 119 3.83 -5.00 8.77
N LEU A 120 4.98 -4.40 8.98
CA LEU A 120 6.24 -4.97 8.54
C LEU A 120 6.80 -5.84 9.66
N ILE A 121 6.78 -7.16 9.47
CA ILE A 121 7.02 -8.12 10.54
C ILE A 121 8.48 -8.04 11.03
N PRO A 122 8.73 -7.80 12.32
CA PRO A 122 10.07 -7.72 12.89
C PRO A 122 10.88 -9.00 12.61
N GLY A 123 12.13 -8.84 12.17
CA GLY A 123 13.03 -9.95 11.86
C GLY A 123 12.71 -10.71 10.57
N HIS A 124 11.71 -10.29 9.81
CA HIS A 124 11.30 -10.93 8.56
C HIS A 124 11.10 -9.91 7.45
N ARG A 125 11.48 -10.27 6.22
CA ARG A 125 11.17 -9.48 5.01
C ARG A 125 9.74 -9.79 4.56
N LEU A 126 8.78 -9.43 5.40
CA LEU A 126 7.37 -9.75 5.24
C LEU A 126 6.50 -8.55 5.59
N LEU A 127 5.70 -8.10 4.62
CA LEU A 127 4.62 -7.14 4.84
C LEU A 127 3.31 -7.91 4.99
N LEU A 128 2.65 -7.75 6.15
CA LEU A 128 1.30 -8.24 6.39
C LEU A 128 0.31 -7.09 6.21
N VAL A 129 -0.75 -7.31 5.43
CA VAL A 129 -1.84 -6.36 5.27
C VAL A 129 -3.14 -7.02 5.72
N ARG A 130 -3.76 -6.46 6.75
CA ARG A 130 -5.04 -6.95 7.27
C ARG A 130 -6.17 -6.01 6.85
N TYR A 131 -7.27 -6.60 6.40
CA TYR A 131 -8.50 -5.88 6.06
C TYR A 131 -9.65 -6.40 6.92
N GLU A 132 -10.44 -5.48 7.48
CA GLU A 132 -11.67 -5.77 8.18
C GLU A 132 -12.78 -4.90 7.60
N VAL A 133 -13.86 -5.52 7.13
CA VAL A 133 -15.05 -4.85 6.58
C VAL A 133 -16.22 -5.06 7.52
N ARG A 134 -16.95 -4.01 7.86
CA ARG A 134 -18.16 -4.04 8.69
C ARG A 134 -19.28 -3.19 8.08
N GLY A 135 -20.51 -3.40 8.52
CA GLY A 135 -21.67 -2.61 8.10
C GLY A 135 -22.28 -3.07 6.78
N THR A 136 -22.05 -4.33 6.38
CA THR A 136 -22.80 -4.95 5.29
C THR A 136 -24.08 -5.57 5.84
N ALA A 137 -25.24 -5.28 5.22
CA ALA A 137 -26.49 -5.91 5.63
C ALA A 137 -26.47 -7.43 5.33
N PRO A 138 -27.22 -8.25 6.09
CA PRO A 138 -27.24 -9.72 5.89
C PRO A 138 -27.60 -10.13 4.45
N ASP A 139 -28.47 -9.38 3.79
CA ASP A 139 -28.92 -9.65 2.41
C ASP A 139 -28.06 -8.95 1.33
N THR A 140 -26.96 -8.33 1.72
CA THR A 140 -26.05 -7.67 0.77
C THR A 140 -25.27 -8.73 -0.01
N PRO A 141 -25.11 -8.59 -1.35
CA PRO A 141 -24.23 -9.46 -2.13
C PRO A 141 -22.83 -9.55 -1.50
N PRO A 142 -22.09 -10.64 -1.74
CA PRO A 142 -20.75 -10.81 -1.21
C PRO A 142 -19.89 -9.58 -1.47
N VAL A 143 -19.18 -9.13 -0.45
CA VAL A 143 -18.18 -8.06 -0.58
C VAL A 143 -16.92 -8.67 -1.17
N VAL A 144 -16.46 -8.11 -2.27
CA VAL A 144 -15.21 -8.52 -2.91
C VAL A 144 -14.15 -7.44 -2.68
N LEU A 145 -13.09 -7.83 -2.00
CA LEU A 145 -11.88 -7.00 -1.90
C LEU A 145 -11.03 -7.24 -3.16
N ARG A 146 -10.79 -6.18 -3.91
CA ARG A 146 -9.85 -6.19 -5.04
C ARG A 146 -8.55 -5.50 -4.63
N VAL A 147 -7.44 -6.22 -4.75
CA VAL A 147 -6.10 -5.70 -4.44
C VAL A 147 -5.22 -5.91 -5.66
N LYS A 148 -4.60 -4.82 -6.14
CA LYS A 148 -3.65 -4.85 -7.25
C LYS A 148 -2.29 -4.38 -6.74
N PRO A 149 -1.28 -5.27 -6.66
CA PRO A 149 0.06 -4.87 -6.30
C PRO A 149 0.71 -4.04 -7.42
N LEU A 150 1.28 -2.90 -7.05
CA LEU A 150 2.02 -2.03 -7.95
C LEU A 150 3.51 -2.18 -7.66
N LEU A 151 4.14 -2.98 -8.48
CA LEU A 151 5.54 -3.34 -8.35
C LEU A 151 6.44 -2.23 -8.90
N ALA A 152 7.65 -2.10 -8.34
CA ALA A 152 8.66 -1.19 -8.84
C ALA A 152 9.97 -1.91 -9.16
N PHE A 153 10.46 -2.77 -8.29
CA PHE A 153 11.70 -3.54 -8.43
C PHE A 153 12.86 -2.66 -8.92
N ARG A 154 13.01 -1.50 -8.34
CA ARG A 154 14.04 -0.52 -8.69
C ARG A 154 14.93 -0.17 -7.51
N ASN A 155 16.13 0.25 -7.77
CA ASN A 155 16.96 0.88 -6.75
C ASN A 155 16.22 2.08 -6.14
N ALA A 156 16.29 2.23 -4.82
CA ALA A 156 15.58 3.30 -4.11
C ALA A 156 16.04 4.71 -4.51
N HIS A 157 17.24 4.84 -5.02
CA HIS A 157 17.80 6.12 -5.49
C HIS A 157 17.43 6.49 -6.93
N ASP A 158 16.88 5.53 -7.70
CA ASP A 158 16.58 5.70 -9.11
C ASP A 158 15.08 5.81 -9.38
N LEU A 159 14.70 6.21 -10.59
CA LEU A 159 13.36 6.15 -11.12
C LEU A 159 13.30 5.09 -12.22
N THR A 160 12.29 4.23 -12.16
CA THR A 160 12.06 3.22 -13.20
C THR A 160 11.48 3.88 -14.46
N ARG A 161 12.00 3.45 -15.61
CA ARG A 161 11.41 3.72 -16.94
C ARG A 161 10.99 2.39 -17.54
N ALA A 162 10.05 2.43 -18.48
CA ALA A 162 9.68 1.26 -19.27
C ALA A 162 10.94 0.70 -19.95
N ASN A 163 11.14 -0.61 -19.86
CA ASN A 163 12.28 -1.29 -20.47
C ASN A 163 11.90 -2.72 -20.90
N PRO A 164 12.58 -3.28 -21.91
CA PRO A 164 12.25 -4.60 -22.45
C PRO A 164 12.65 -5.78 -21.53
N ALA A 165 13.42 -5.54 -20.48
CA ALA A 165 13.84 -6.59 -19.53
C ALA A 165 12.75 -6.96 -18.53
N LEU A 166 11.64 -6.20 -18.50
CA LEU A 166 10.51 -6.48 -17.62
C LEU A 166 9.83 -7.79 -18.02
N ARG A 167 9.71 -8.72 -17.07
CA ARG A 167 8.94 -9.97 -17.21
C ARG A 167 7.58 -9.78 -16.53
N PRO A 168 6.47 -9.72 -17.29
CA PRO A 168 5.15 -9.48 -16.70
C PRO A 168 4.48 -10.74 -16.14
N GLU A 169 5.08 -11.91 -16.31
CA GLU A 169 4.49 -13.19 -15.97
C GLU A 169 4.35 -13.34 -14.46
N THR A 170 3.21 -13.87 -14.05
CA THR A 170 2.92 -14.27 -12.69
C THR A 170 3.03 -15.77 -12.59
N LEU A 171 3.81 -16.27 -11.64
CA LEU A 171 3.98 -17.70 -11.38
C LEU A 171 3.10 -18.13 -10.22
N SER A 172 2.54 -19.34 -10.29
CA SER A 172 1.80 -19.92 -9.17
C SER A 172 2.76 -20.30 -8.04
N ALA A 173 2.34 -20.07 -6.81
CA ALA A 173 3.01 -20.51 -5.59
C ALA A 173 1.99 -21.28 -4.71
N PRO A 174 2.42 -22.17 -3.79
CA PRO A 174 1.51 -23.01 -3.01
C PRO A 174 0.41 -22.26 -2.25
N SER A 175 0.68 -21.03 -1.83
CA SER A 175 -0.27 -20.19 -1.07
C SER A 175 -0.55 -18.85 -1.73
N GLY A 176 -0.33 -18.72 -3.04
CA GLY A 176 -0.54 -17.44 -3.72
C GLY A 176 0.16 -17.35 -5.07
N ILE A 177 0.82 -16.23 -5.30
CA ILE A 177 1.52 -15.93 -6.54
C ILE A 177 2.96 -15.51 -6.26
N CYS A 178 3.83 -15.78 -7.21
CA CYS A 178 5.21 -15.31 -7.21
C CYS A 178 5.40 -14.31 -8.35
N LEU A 179 5.97 -13.18 -8.05
CA LEU A 179 6.23 -12.08 -8.97
C LEU A 179 7.74 -11.86 -9.08
N ARG A 180 8.32 -12.04 -10.25
CA ARG A 180 9.74 -11.85 -10.51
C ARG A 180 9.96 -11.02 -11.77
N PRO A 181 9.70 -9.70 -11.73
CA PRO A 181 9.80 -8.83 -12.90
C PRO A 181 11.20 -8.77 -13.52
N TYR A 182 12.25 -9.00 -12.74
CA TYR A 182 13.63 -9.01 -13.19
C TYR A 182 14.39 -10.22 -12.63
N GLU A 183 15.12 -10.91 -13.49
CA GLU A 183 15.88 -12.12 -13.11
C GLU A 183 16.97 -11.86 -12.07
N ALA A 184 17.61 -10.70 -12.15
CA ALA A 184 18.66 -10.29 -11.22
C ALA A 184 18.19 -9.94 -9.81
N LEU A 185 16.88 -9.81 -9.59
CA LEU A 185 16.29 -9.45 -8.30
C LEU A 185 15.53 -10.62 -7.68
N PRO A 186 15.43 -10.68 -6.34
CA PRO A 186 14.68 -11.74 -5.67
C PRO A 186 13.20 -11.65 -6.03
N PRO A 187 12.49 -12.79 -6.04
CA PRO A 187 11.03 -12.80 -6.24
C PRO A 187 10.30 -12.19 -5.05
N LEU A 188 9.06 -11.72 -5.30
CA LEU A 188 8.08 -11.34 -4.30
C LEU A 188 6.95 -12.38 -4.30
N PHE A 189 6.54 -12.84 -3.12
CA PHE A 189 5.47 -13.81 -2.90
C PHE A 189 4.27 -13.17 -2.23
#